data_57d8f98a2414d121e4492baec751009f
#
_entry.id   57d8f98a2414d121e4492baec751009f
#
_cell.length_a   1.000
_cell.length_b   1.000
_cell.length_c   1.000
_cell.angle_alpha   90.00
_cell.angle_beta   90.00
_cell.angle_gamma   90.00
#
_symmetry.space_group_name_H-M   'P 1'
#
loop_
_entity.id
_entity.type
_entity.pdbx_description
1 polymer ?
#
loop_
_entity_poly.entity_id
_entity_poly.type
_entity_poly.pdbx_seq_one_letter_code
_entity_poly.pdbx_strand_id
1 'polypeptide(L)'
;MNWKHLFHTHIWERGYDYYCENAVENLNISADIVSADVIGTEDYEVEISLEDGEITELYCSCPYADSGRNCKHMAAVLYEWTKGQSGNEEIEGKDNPEDDLFIKAHTVNAYRKKTEAIQRFVENADMSVVRSYLTSILAENEKLLLRFHSIVKEQLTEEDVERYIAQVDDVAENYLGSSHYISYYDADAFVSELQDVLVEGACCMIAHGQYLSAFKLINYIFLLISDVGMDDSDGGLAILAERTYELWLELLENGTSDEKQEMFCWFKTHLNGSMNSCLREYIERIIMEEFQEDEYVQRKMTLVEEMIEKSEKIDSDWSRRYNTGKWAIRYLSLLELQSEGNRGLLQKALGKFRC
;
A
#
# COMPACT_ATOMS: atom_id res chain seq x y z
N MET A 1 16.27 -9.91 22.38
CA MET A 1 15.88 -8.51 22.64
C MET A 1 14.80 -8.11 21.65
N ASN A 2 13.70 -7.47 22.06
CA ASN A 2 12.62 -7.06 21.16
C ASN A 2 12.71 -5.55 20.92
N TRP A 3 13.46 -5.15 19.90
CA TRP A 3 13.71 -3.76 19.52
C TRP A 3 12.76 -3.23 18.42
N LYS A 4 11.99 -4.11 17.77
CA LYS A 4 11.12 -3.73 16.63
C LYS A 4 10.06 -2.70 16.99
N HIS A 5 9.65 -2.64 18.27
CA HIS A 5 8.70 -1.64 18.76
C HIS A 5 9.23 -0.19 18.75
N LEU A 6 10.54 -0.01 18.57
CA LEU A 6 11.18 1.30 18.43
C LEU A 6 11.00 1.91 17.02
N PHE A 7 10.47 1.14 16.09
CA PHE A 7 10.34 1.53 14.68
C PHE A 7 8.90 1.32 14.19
N HIS A 8 8.48 2.13 13.24
CA HIS A 8 7.30 1.81 12.46
C HIS A 8 7.53 0.54 11.63
N THR A 9 6.46 -0.22 11.36
CA THR A 9 6.54 -1.53 10.70
C THR A 9 7.35 -1.48 9.39
N HIS A 10 7.03 -0.55 8.50
CA HIS A 10 7.72 -0.38 7.22
C HIS A 10 9.21 0.00 7.35
N ILE A 11 9.61 0.69 8.43
CA ILE A 11 11.03 1.06 8.65
C ILE A 11 11.88 -0.17 9.00
N TRP A 12 11.42 -1.02 9.93
CA TRP A 12 12.19 -2.20 10.27
C TRP A 12 12.12 -3.27 9.16
N GLU A 13 11.04 -3.35 8.36
CA GLU A 13 10.96 -4.19 7.17
C GLU A 13 12.01 -3.78 6.13
N ARG A 14 12.12 -2.50 5.81
CA ARG A 14 13.18 -1.97 4.93
C ARG A 14 14.58 -2.12 5.53
N GLY A 15 14.72 -2.05 6.85
CA GLY A 15 15.97 -2.36 7.54
C GLY A 15 16.38 -3.82 7.37
N TYR A 16 15.41 -4.72 7.30
CA TYR A 16 15.66 -6.12 6.98
C TYR A 16 16.15 -6.33 5.55
N ASP A 17 15.63 -5.58 4.57
CA ASP A 17 16.12 -5.62 3.19
C ASP A 17 17.60 -5.21 3.12
N TYR A 18 17.98 -4.10 3.77
CA TYR A 18 19.38 -3.65 3.88
C TYR A 18 20.28 -4.68 4.55
N TYR A 19 19.79 -5.36 5.59
CA TYR A 19 20.49 -6.47 6.22
C TYR A 19 20.66 -7.66 5.25
N CYS A 20 19.64 -8.05 4.51
CA CYS A 20 19.71 -9.14 3.51
C CYS A 20 20.65 -8.83 2.35
N GLU A 21 20.76 -7.55 1.96
CA GLU A 21 21.69 -7.06 0.95
C GLU A 21 23.13 -6.96 1.44
N ASN A 22 23.40 -7.32 2.71
CA ASN A 22 24.69 -7.16 3.38
C ASN A 22 25.20 -5.70 3.34
N ALA A 23 24.30 -4.73 3.45
CA ALA A 23 24.63 -3.32 3.44
C ALA A 23 25.27 -2.81 4.75
N VAL A 24 25.32 -3.63 5.81
CA VAL A 24 25.95 -3.30 7.09
C VAL A 24 27.42 -3.71 7.06
N GLU A 25 28.31 -2.74 7.17
CA GLU A 25 29.76 -2.95 7.20
C GLU A 25 30.37 -2.44 8.52
N ASN A 26 31.59 -2.86 8.80
CA ASN A 26 32.39 -2.39 9.94
C ASN A 26 31.69 -2.53 11.30
N LEU A 27 30.80 -3.52 11.48
CA LEU A 27 30.09 -3.73 12.74
C LEU A 27 31.08 -3.92 13.90
N ASN A 28 31.02 -3.03 14.86
CA ASN A 28 31.81 -3.05 16.08
C ASN A 28 30.90 -3.09 17.30
N ILE A 29 31.14 -4.06 18.20
CA ILE A 29 30.31 -4.30 19.38
C ILE A 29 31.15 -4.11 20.60
N SER A 30 30.79 -3.16 21.46
CA SER A 30 31.35 -2.96 22.80
C SER A 30 30.30 -3.21 23.89
N ALA A 31 30.66 -3.07 25.15
CA ALA A 31 29.70 -3.31 26.23
C ALA A 31 28.48 -2.36 26.19
N ASP A 32 28.73 -1.12 25.81
CA ASP A 32 27.75 -0.04 25.93
C ASP A 32 27.36 0.58 24.58
N ILE A 33 28.03 0.19 23.46
CA ILE A 33 27.83 0.78 22.14
C ILE A 33 27.96 -0.29 21.06
N VAL A 34 27.01 -0.30 20.12
CA VAL A 34 27.10 -1.00 18.84
C VAL A 34 27.20 0.04 17.74
N SER A 35 28.25 0.02 16.93
CA SER A 35 28.45 0.94 15.81
C SER A 35 28.71 0.18 14.52
N ALA A 36 28.25 0.75 13.41
CA ALA A 36 28.44 0.19 12.08
C ALA A 36 28.29 1.29 11.00
N ASP A 37 28.81 1.00 9.81
CA ASP A 37 28.56 1.76 8.62
C ASP A 37 27.46 1.03 7.80
N VAL A 38 26.50 1.78 7.25
CA VAL A 38 25.45 1.23 6.40
C VAL A 38 25.52 1.86 5.03
N ILE A 39 25.75 1.02 4.01
CA ILE A 39 25.83 1.44 2.62
C ILE A 39 24.41 1.65 2.09
N GLY A 40 24.11 2.89 1.69
CA GLY A 40 22.84 3.28 1.08
C GLY A 40 23.07 4.14 -0.17
N THR A 41 22.33 5.23 -0.29
CA THR A 41 22.62 6.29 -1.29
C THR A 41 23.98 6.96 -1.03
N GLU A 42 24.34 7.01 0.24
CA GLU A 42 25.65 7.40 0.79
C GLU A 42 26.03 6.41 1.89
N ASP A 43 27.23 6.49 2.43
CA ASP A 43 27.65 5.70 3.57
C ASP A 43 27.19 6.41 4.85
N TYR A 44 26.39 5.71 5.66
CA TYR A 44 25.80 6.27 6.88
C TYR A 44 26.38 5.62 8.14
N GLU A 45 26.89 6.43 9.04
CA GLU A 45 27.34 5.98 10.36
C GLU A 45 26.12 5.73 11.26
N VAL A 46 26.07 4.57 11.90
CA VAL A 46 25.04 4.20 12.87
C VAL A 46 25.67 3.88 14.20
N GLU A 47 25.13 4.43 15.29
CA GLU A 47 25.53 4.14 16.65
C GLU A 47 24.31 3.82 17.53
N ILE A 48 24.39 2.75 18.31
CA ILE A 48 23.34 2.27 19.20
C ILE A 48 23.92 2.20 20.61
N SER A 49 23.43 3.04 21.51
CA SER A 49 23.85 3.05 22.91
C SER A 49 23.05 2.04 23.72
N LEU A 50 23.74 1.35 24.63
CA LEU A 50 23.18 0.32 25.47
C LEU A 50 23.43 0.64 26.96
N GLU A 51 22.45 0.38 27.81
CA GLU A 51 22.59 0.41 29.27
C GLU A 51 21.95 -0.85 29.84
N ASP A 52 22.71 -1.62 30.58
CA ASP A 52 22.32 -2.94 31.14
C ASP A 52 21.78 -3.92 30.05
N GLY A 53 22.26 -3.79 28.82
CA GLY A 53 21.82 -4.60 27.67
C GLY A 53 20.52 -4.14 27.02
N GLU A 54 19.94 -3.05 27.45
CA GLU A 54 18.76 -2.40 26.82
C GLU A 54 19.20 -1.24 25.93
N ILE A 55 18.48 -0.98 24.84
CA ILE A 55 18.76 0.13 23.93
C ILE A 55 18.25 1.42 24.57
N THR A 56 19.17 2.37 24.77
CA THR A 56 18.84 3.69 25.34
C THR A 56 18.83 4.80 24.30
N GLU A 57 19.67 4.71 23.26
CA GLU A 57 19.73 5.72 22.21
C GLU A 57 20.05 5.07 20.86
N LEU A 58 19.50 5.64 19.80
CA LEU A 58 19.72 5.26 18.41
C LEU A 58 20.14 6.49 17.61
N TYR A 59 21.30 6.42 16.99
CA TYR A 59 21.83 7.48 16.14
C TYR A 59 22.12 6.96 14.72
N CYS A 60 21.89 7.80 13.72
CA CYS A 60 22.35 7.58 12.35
C CYS A 60 22.61 8.93 11.68
N SER A 61 23.68 9.01 10.90
CA SER A 61 24.06 10.22 10.15
C SER A 61 23.16 10.50 8.94
N CYS A 62 22.14 9.66 8.65
CA CYS A 62 21.28 9.86 7.51
C CYS A 62 20.28 11.02 7.73
N PRO A 63 19.88 11.72 6.67
CA PRO A 63 18.95 12.85 6.78
C PRO A 63 17.60 12.51 7.43
N TYR A 64 17.11 11.26 7.32
CA TYR A 64 15.89 10.83 7.98
C TYR A 64 16.03 10.83 9.51
N ALA A 65 17.19 10.41 10.02
CA ALA A 65 17.48 10.40 11.45
C ALA A 65 17.71 11.80 12.02
N ASP A 66 18.19 12.76 11.22
CA ASP A 66 18.34 14.17 11.61
C ASP A 66 17.01 14.80 12.05
N SER A 67 15.88 14.28 11.57
CA SER A 67 14.55 14.70 12.00
C SER A 67 14.11 14.11 13.35
N GLY A 68 14.98 13.37 14.05
CA GLY A 68 14.71 12.73 15.34
C GLY A 68 13.92 11.41 15.22
N ARG A 69 13.90 10.78 14.05
CA ARG A 69 13.17 9.53 13.79
C ARG A 69 14.13 8.34 13.68
N ASN A 70 13.69 7.16 14.09
CA ASN A 70 14.45 5.93 13.92
C ASN A 70 14.36 5.44 12.49
N CYS A 71 15.49 5.32 11.80
CA CYS A 71 15.58 5.02 10.37
C CYS A 71 15.83 3.53 10.07
N LYS A 72 15.69 3.15 8.79
CA LYS A 72 15.96 1.80 8.28
C LYS A 72 17.41 1.33 8.49
N HIS A 73 18.39 2.25 8.48
CA HIS A 73 19.80 1.92 8.71
C HIS A 73 20.06 1.47 10.15
N MET A 74 19.44 2.14 11.13
CA MET A 74 19.47 1.69 12.53
C MET A 74 18.86 0.30 12.69
N ALA A 75 17.74 0.05 12.00
CA ALA A 75 17.08 -1.26 12.01
C ALA A 75 17.96 -2.34 11.36
N ALA A 76 18.68 -2.05 10.27
CA ALA A 76 19.61 -2.97 9.61
C ALA A 76 20.75 -3.38 10.56
N VAL A 77 21.34 -2.43 11.28
CA VAL A 77 22.40 -2.72 12.29
C VAL A 77 21.86 -3.57 13.43
N LEU A 78 20.62 -3.33 13.88
CA LEU A 78 19.98 -4.16 14.90
C LEU A 78 19.74 -5.60 14.44
N TYR A 79 19.41 -5.82 13.17
CA TYR A 79 19.34 -7.17 12.61
C TYR A 79 20.71 -7.87 12.61
N GLU A 80 21.76 -7.20 12.14
CA GLU A 80 23.12 -7.78 12.10
C GLU A 80 23.65 -8.06 13.51
N TRP A 81 23.45 -7.13 14.45
CA TRP A 81 23.85 -7.29 15.84
C TRP A 81 23.16 -8.46 16.53
N THR A 82 21.84 -8.61 16.38
CA THR A 82 21.06 -9.67 17.04
C THR A 82 21.35 -11.05 16.46
N LYS A 83 21.75 -11.17 15.18
CA LYS A 83 22.25 -12.41 14.57
C LYS A 83 23.53 -12.88 15.26
N GLY A 84 24.46 -11.96 15.53
CA GLY A 84 25.72 -12.28 16.20
C GLY A 84 25.56 -12.79 17.65
N GLN A 85 24.45 -12.45 18.33
CA GLN A 85 24.15 -12.90 19.70
C GLN A 85 23.52 -14.30 19.78
N SER A 86 22.93 -14.80 18.71
CA SER A 86 22.33 -16.14 18.61
C SER A 86 23.40 -17.14 18.16
N GLY A 87 24.40 -17.43 19.04
CA GLY A 87 25.64 -18.12 18.75
C GLY A 87 25.53 -19.36 17.86
N ASN A 88 26.42 -19.42 16.85
CA ASN A 88 26.91 -20.57 16.09
C ASN A 88 25.88 -21.63 15.64
N GLU A 89 25.14 -21.34 14.60
CA GLU A 89 24.82 -22.29 13.54
C GLU A 89 25.14 -21.62 12.22
N GLU A 90 26.18 -22.13 11.54
CA GLU A 90 26.52 -21.77 10.17
C GLU A 90 25.36 -22.15 9.26
N ILE A 91 24.64 -21.15 8.76
CA ILE A 91 23.70 -21.35 7.68
C ILE A 91 24.38 -20.89 6.40
N GLU A 92 24.95 -21.87 5.67
CA GLU A 92 25.33 -21.69 4.27
C GLU A 92 24.11 -21.22 3.47
N GLY A 93 24.32 -20.13 2.73
CA GLY A 93 23.29 -19.56 1.85
C GLY A 93 22.70 -20.59 0.89
N LYS A 94 21.42 -20.84 1.06
CA LYS A 94 20.49 -21.31 0.03
C LYS A 94 19.16 -20.65 0.30
N ASP A 95 18.70 -19.88 -0.70
CA ASP A 95 17.35 -19.37 -0.80
C ASP A 95 16.35 -20.52 -0.60
N ASN A 96 15.81 -20.64 0.60
CA ASN A 96 14.77 -21.62 0.91
C ASN A 96 13.49 -20.87 1.29
N PRO A 97 12.40 -20.99 0.52
CA PRO A 97 11.12 -20.33 0.82
C PRO A 97 10.55 -20.67 2.21
N GLU A 98 11.09 -21.72 2.88
CA GLU A 98 10.66 -22.12 4.21
C GLU A 98 11.18 -21.21 5.34
N ASP A 99 12.32 -20.52 5.15
CA ASP A 99 12.91 -19.65 6.17
C ASP A 99 12.11 -18.34 6.33
N ASP A 100 11.58 -17.80 5.24
CA ASP A 100 10.68 -16.64 5.26
C ASP A 100 9.35 -16.96 5.99
N LEU A 101 8.88 -18.20 5.83
CA LEU A 101 7.69 -18.70 6.54
C LEU A 101 7.93 -18.86 8.06
N PHE A 102 9.16 -19.24 8.46
CA PHE A 102 9.51 -19.44 9.87
C PHE A 102 9.66 -18.12 10.63
N ILE A 103 10.24 -17.09 10.00
CA ILE A 103 10.35 -15.73 10.56
C ILE A 103 8.96 -15.08 10.69
N LYS A 104 8.12 -15.17 9.65
CA LYS A 104 6.72 -14.74 9.71
C LYS A 104 5.94 -15.49 10.80
N ALA A 105 6.17 -16.79 10.97
CA ALA A 105 5.52 -17.58 12.01
C ALA A 105 5.95 -17.17 13.44
N HIS A 106 7.20 -16.78 13.66
CA HIS A 106 7.67 -16.33 14.98
C HIS A 106 7.11 -14.94 15.36
N THR A 107 7.06 -14.00 14.42
CA THR A 107 6.48 -12.66 14.64
C THR A 107 4.97 -12.75 14.85
N VAL A 108 4.27 -13.53 14.03
CA VAL A 108 2.84 -13.82 14.20
C VAL A 108 2.57 -14.48 15.55
N ASN A 109 3.42 -15.40 15.99
CA ASN A 109 3.24 -16.09 17.28
C ASN A 109 3.48 -15.17 18.49
N ALA A 110 4.45 -14.24 18.41
CA ALA A 110 4.69 -13.24 19.45
C ALA A 110 3.53 -12.22 19.52
N TYR A 111 3.06 -11.74 18.36
CA TYR A 111 1.90 -10.85 18.29
C TYR A 111 0.64 -11.54 18.83
N ARG A 112 0.39 -12.78 18.42
CA ARG A 112 -0.74 -13.58 18.93
C ARG A 112 -0.70 -13.77 20.44
N LYS A 113 0.47 -14.11 21.02
CA LYS A 113 0.66 -14.23 22.47
C LYS A 113 0.38 -12.93 23.20
N LYS A 114 0.86 -11.80 22.65
CA LYS A 114 0.59 -10.47 23.20
C LYS A 114 -0.90 -10.14 23.17
N THR A 115 -1.56 -10.40 22.04
CA THR A 115 -3.00 -10.16 21.88
C THR A 115 -3.83 -11.04 22.83
N GLU A 116 -3.50 -12.34 22.96
CA GLU A 116 -4.14 -13.25 23.90
C GLU A 116 -3.96 -12.80 25.37
N ALA A 117 -2.78 -12.26 25.73
CA ALA A 117 -2.53 -11.73 27.06
C ALA A 117 -3.37 -10.46 27.34
N ILE A 118 -3.45 -9.55 26.38
CA ILE A 118 -4.27 -8.35 26.46
C ILE A 118 -5.75 -8.75 26.56
N GLN A 119 -6.21 -9.68 25.73
CA GLN A 119 -7.59 -10.17 25.77
C GLN A 119 -7.96 -10.73 27.15
N ARG A 120 -7.13 -11.61 27.72
CA ARG A 120 -7.33 -12.16 29.08
C ARG A 120 -7.34 -11.06 30.14
N PHE A 121 -6.49 -10.05 30.01
CA PHE A 121 -6.48 -8.92 30.93
C PHE A 121 -7.79 -8.13 30.87
N VAL A 122 -8.29 -7.83 29.66
CA VAL A 122 -9.54 -7.11 29.45
C VAL A 122 -10.75 -7.94 29.93
N GLU A 123 -10.78 -9.25 29.63
CA GLU A 123 -11.85 -10.17 30.06
C GLU A 123 -11.94 -10.29 31.59
N ASN A 124 -10.84 -10.18 32.31
CA ASN A 124 -10.80 -10.23 33.78
C ASN A 124 -10.99 -8.87 34.46
N ALA A 125 -11.00 -7.78 33.70
CA ALA A 125 -11.22 -6.44 34.25
C ALA A 125 -12.70 -6.17 34.53
N ASP A 126 -12.97 -5.32 35.53
CA ASP A 126 -14.34 -4.86 35.76
C ASP A 126 -14.84 -4.04 34.55
N MET A 127 -15.99 -4.43 34.01
CA MET A 127 -16.57 -3.81 32.80
C MET A 127 -16.88 -2.32 32.99
N SER A 128 -17.08 -1.83 34.22
CA SER A 128 -17.27 -0.40 34.48
C SER A 128 -15.95 0.36 34.28
N VAL A 129 -14.84 -0.24 34.67
CA VAL A 129 -13.50 0.32 34.47
C VAL A 129 -13.15 0.31 32.98
N VAL A 130 -13.40 -0.80 32.28
CA VAL A 130 -13.16 -0.89 30.82
C VAL A 130 -13.96 0.16 30.06
N ARG A 131 -15.23 0.32 30.37
CA ARG A 131 -16.09 1.34 29.72
C ARG A 131 -15.62 2.75 30.02
N SER A 132 -15.29 3.06 31.28
CA SER A 132 -14.81 4.39 31.67
C SER A 132 -13.50 4.73 30.96
N TYR A 133 -12.55 3.79 30.92
CA TYR A 133 -11.27 3.94 30.24
C TYR A 133 -11.44 4.11 28.73
N LEU A 134 -12.27 3.26 28.11
CA LEU A 134 -12.57 3.37 26.68
C LEU A 134 -13.23 4.70 26.34
N THR A 135 -14.18 5.15 27.15
CA THR A 135 -14.82 6.46 26.97
C THR A 135 -13.83 7.61 27.01
N SER A 136 -12.85 7.59 27.95
CA SER A 136 -11.84 8.63 28.01
C SER A 136 -10.92 8.65 26.79
N ILE A 137 -10.48 7.49 26.34
CA ILE A 137 -9.62 7.37 25.13
C ILE A 137 -10.37 7.87 23.88
N LEU A 138 -11.64 7.45 23.71
CA LEU A 138 -12.45 7.86 22.56
C LEU A 138 -12.80 9.35 22.58
N ALA A 139 -12.94 9.95 23.75
CA ALA A 139 -13.18 11.38 23.87
C ALA A 139 -11.96 12.24 23.50
N GLU A 140 -10.77 11.71 23.64
CA GLU A 140 -9.51 12.39 23.36
C GLU A 140 -8.97 12.14 21.94
N ASN A 141 -9.50 11.11 21.25
CA ASN A 141 -8.98 10.69 19.93
C ASN A 141 -10.12 10.44 18.93
N GLU A 142 -10.32 11.39 18.03
CA GLU A 142 -11.39 11.34 17.04
C GLU A 142 -11.21 10.19 16.03
N LYS A 143 -9.95 9.86 15.63
CA LYS A 143 -9.67 8.72 14.76
C LYS A 143 -10.11 7.40 15.42
N LEU A 144 -9.76 7.20 16.69
CA LEU A 144 -10.19 6.01 17.44
C LEU A 144 -11.71 5.99 17.68
N LEU A 145 -12.34 7.13 17.88
CA LEU A 145 -13.79 7.24 18.02
C LEU A 145 -14.49 6.80 16.73
N LEU A 146 -14.04 7.27 15.59
CA LEU A 146 -14.60 6.89 14.28
C LEU A 146 -14.43 5.40 14.02
N ARG A 147 -13.24 4.85 14.27
CA ARG A 147 -12.95 3.43 14.16
C ARG A 147 -13.83 2.58 15.07
N PHE A 148 -13.97 2.96 16.34
CA PHE A 148 -14.84 2.26 17.28
C PHE A 148 -16.31 2.34 16.85
N HIS A 149 -16.73 3.49 16.37
CA HIS A 149 -18.08 3.72 15.86
C HIS A 149 -18.39 2.84 14.64
N SER A 150 -17.44 2.66 13.72
CA SER A 150 -17.60 1.81 12.56
C SER A 150 -17.68 0.31 12.93
N ILE A 151 -16.96 -0.12 13.98
CA ILE A 151 -17.03 -1.51 14.48
C ILE A 151 -18.38 -1.81 15.16
N VAL A 152 -18.95 -0.84 15.87
CA VAL A 152 -20.18 -1.05 16.65
C VAL A 152 -21.45 -0.88 15.84
N LYS A 153 -21.42 -0.09 14.77
CA LYS A 153 -22.58 0.10 13.88
C LYS A 153 -22.76 -1.12 12.96
N GLU A 154 -24.02 -1.52 12.78
CA GLU A 154 -24.38 -2.53 11.78
C GLU A 154 -24.25 -2.02 10.33
N GLN A 155 -24.35 -0.71 10.14
CA GLN A 155 -24.17 -0.04 8.84
C GLN A 155 -23.61 1.39 9.07
N LEU A 156 -22.65 1.77 8.23
CA LEU A 156 -22.14 3.14 8.18
C LEU A 156 -23.09 4.03 7.39
N THR A 157 -23.27 5.25 7.86
CA THR A 157 -24.08 6.26 7.20
C THR A 157 -23.24 7.03 6.16
N GLU A 158 -23.90 7.77 5.26
CA GLU A 158 -23.20 8.68 4.34
C GLU A 158 -22.32 9.68 5.11
N GLU A 159 -22.77 10.17 6.27
CA GLU A 159 -21.99 11.06 7.14
C GLU A 159 -20.71 10.40 7.68
N ASP A 160 -20.74 9.10 7.96
CA ASP A 160 -19.54 8.37 8.39
C ASP A 160 -18.52 8.25 7.22
N VAL A 161 -19.00 8.04 5.99
CA VAL A 161 -18.16 8.02 4.79
C VAL A 161 -17.51 9.39 4.56
N GLU A 162 -18.28 10.48 4.70
CA GLU A 162 -17.75 11.84 4.58
C GLU A 162 -16.71 12.17 5.66
N ARG A 163 -16.84 11.62 6.87
CA ARG A 163 -15.82 11.77 7.93
C ARG A 163 -14.50 11.07 7.55
N TYR A 164 -14.54 9.88 6.91
CA TYR A 164 -13.33 9.23 6.41
C TYR A 164 -12.69 10.04 5.27
N ILE A 165 -13.52 10.61 4.38
CA ILE A 165 -13.02 11.51 3.33
C ILE A 165 -12.35 12.75 3.95
N ALA A 166 -12.97 13.36 4.96
CA ALA A 166 -12.37 14.48 5.69
C ALA A 166 -11.04 14.13 6.36
N GLN A 167 -10.89 12.90 6.89
CA GLN A 167 -9.60 12.44 7.41
C GLN A 167 -8.53 12.34 6.30
N VAL A 168 -8.90 11.91 5.09
CA VAL A 168 -7.99 11.91 3.95
C VAL A 168 -7.54 13.32 3.60
N ASP A 169 -8.47 14.29 3.63
CA ASP A 169 -8.17 15.71 3.39
C ASP A 169 -7.24 16.27 4.48
N ASP A 170 -7.50 15.96 5.75
CA ASP A 170 -6.65 16.36 6.88
C ASP A 170 -5.22 15.80 6.73
N VAL A 171 -5.09 14.53 6.33
CA VAL A 171 -3.79 13.93 6.04
C VAL A 171 -3.10 14.70 4.91
N ALA A 172 -3.81 14.96 3.80
CA ALA A 172 -3.23 15.70 2.68
C ALA A 172 -2.80 17.12 3.08
N GLU A 173 -3.62 17.86 3.83
CA GLU A 173 -3.31 19.21 4.29
C GLU A 173 -2.10 19.24 5.22
N ASN A 174 -1.95 18.26 6.12
CA ASN A 174 -0.83 18.17 7.05
C ASN A 174 0.52 18.01 6.35
N TYR A 175 0.56 17.30 5.21
CA TYR A 175 1.81 16.99 4.51
C TYR A 175 2.11 17.90 3.31
N LEU A 176 1.08 18.41 2.62
CA LEU A 176 1.28 19.24 1.43
C LEU A 176 1.81 20.64 1.75
N GLY A 177 1.44 21.21 2.88
CA GLY A 177 1.88 22.54 3.32
C GLY A 177 1.72 23.61 2.23
N SER A 178 2.55 24.64 2.27
CA SER A 178 2.53 25.75 1.30
C SER A 178 3.23 25.42 -0.05
N SER A 179 3.99 24.35 -0.09
CA SER A 179 4.75 23.94 -1.29
C SER A 179 3.94 23.08 -2.25
N HIS A 180 2.82 22.53 -1.82
CA HIS A 180 2.05 21.52 -2.53
C HIS A 180 2.89 20.33 -3.01
N TYR A 181 3.97 20.03 -2.27
CA TYR A 181 4.89 18.95 -2.56
C TYR A 181 5.32 18.26 -1.28
N ILE A 182 5.21 16.95 -1.24
CA ILE A 182 5.61 16.11 -0.10
C ILE A 182 7.07 15.70 -0.28
N SER A 183 7.89 16.05 0.71
CA SER A 183 9.31 15.73 0.68
C SER A 183 9.56 14.24 0.90
N TYR A 184 10.74 13.76 0.49
CA TYR A 184 11.18 12.40 0.77
C TYR A 184 11.01 11.98 2.23
N TYR A 185 11.27 12.89 3.16
CA TYR A 185 11.21 12.62 4.61
C TYR A 185 9.79 12.41 5.14
N ASP A 186 8.82 12.99 4.48
CA ASP A 186 7.40 12.95 4.89
C ASP A 186 6.61 11.91 4.09
N ALA A 187 7.15 11.44 2.96
CA ALA A 187 6.46 10.56 2.03
C ALA A 187 5.98 9.24 2.68
N ASP A 188 6.84 8.58 3.43
CA ASP A 188 6.52 7.33 4.14
C ASP A 188 5.39 7.52 5.16
N ALA A 189 5.43 8.60 5.93
CA ALA A 189 4.41 8.90 6.94
C ALA A 189 3.07 9.23 6.28
N PHE A 190 3.08 10.02 5.21
CA PHE A 190 1.90 10.32 4.40
C PHE A 190 1.24 9.05 3.84
N VAL A 191 2.02 8.18 3.21
CA VAL A 191 1.52 6.91 2.66
C VAL A 191 0.96 6.01 3.78
N SER A 192 1.66 5.92 4.91
CA SER A 192 1.22 5.12 6.06
C SER A 192 -0.11 5.60 6.63
N GLU A 193 -0.29 6.91 6.79
CA GLU A 193 -1.56 7.46 7.30
C GLU A 193 -2.72 7.23 6.32
N LEU A 194 -2.49 7.32 5.01
CA LEU A 194 -3.52 6.97 4.01
C LEU A 194 -3.85 5.48 4.01
N GLN A 195 -2.86 4.60 4.23
CA GLN A 195 -3.10 3.16 4.38
C GLN A 195 -3.95 2.86 5.61
N ASP A 196 -3.70 3.57 6.73
CA ASP A 196 -4.52 3.42 7.94
C ASP A 196 -5.99 3.77 7.65
N VAL A 197 -6.25 4.88 6.93
CA VAL A 197 -7.62 5.25 6.53
C VAL A 197 -8.26 4.20 5.61
N LEU A 198 -7.50 3.64 4.66
CA LEU A 198 -7.99 2.54 3.81
C LEU A 198 -8.38 1.31 4.63
N VAL A 199 -7.52 0.88 5.55
CA VAL A 199 -7.78 -0.31 6.38
C VAL A 199 -8.93 -0.07 7.34
N GLU A 200 -8.97 1.07 8.01
CA GLU A 200 -9.99 1.37 9.02
C GLU A 200 -11.36 1.71 8.41
N GLY A 201 -11.36 2.42 7.28
CA GLY A 201 -12.58 2.86 6.60
C GLY A 201 -13.08 1.83 5.57
N ALA A 202 -12.34 1.64 4.49
CA ALA A 202 -12.79 0.83 3.35
C ALA A 202 -12.99 -0.65 3.72
N CYS A 203 -12.04 -1.28 4.46
CA CYS A 203 -12.21 -2.68 4.86
C CYS A 203 -13.40 -2.86 5.82
N CYS A 204 -13.66 -1.87 6.70
CA CYS A 204 -14.85 -1.92 7.55
C CYS A 204 -16.14 -1.84 6.73
N MET A 205 -16.23 -0.95 5.73
CA MET A 205 -17.37 -0.85 4.83
C MET A 205 -17.58 -2.15 4.04
N ILE A 206 -16.52 -2.76 3.55
CA ILE A 206 -16.55 -4.06 2.86
C ILE A 206 -17.11 -5.15 3.77
N ALA A 207 -16.62 -5.23 5.01
CA ALA A 207 -17.09 -6.20 6.00
C ALA A 207 -18.60 -6.07 6.31
N HIS A 208 -19.18 -4.89 6.14
CA HIS A 208 -20.61 -4.61 6.27
C HIS A 208 -21.41 -4.73 4.97
N GLY A 209 -20.78 -5.16 3.87
CA GLY A 209 -21.41 -5.25 2.55
C GLY A 209 -21.74 -3.91 1.89
N GLN A 210 -21.09 -2.82 2.31
CA GLN A 210 -21.31 -1.47 1.78
C GLN A 210 -20.31 -1.15 0.67
N TYR A 211 -20.36 -1.91 -0.41
CA TYR A 211 -19.34 -1.92 -1.47
C TYR A 211 -19.20 -0.59 -2.20
N LEU A 212 -20.30 0.12 -2.50
CA LEU A 212 -20.20 1.45 -3.14
C LEU A 212 -19.63 2.52 -2.22
N SER A 213 -19.93 2.46 -0.93
CA SER A 213 -19.32 3.37 0.05
C SER A 213 -17.82 3.14 0.16
N ALA A 214 -17.38 1.88 0.24
CA ALA A 214 -15.97 1.53 0.21
C ALA A 214 -15.31 2.00 -1.10
N PHE A 215 -15.96 1.75 -2.24
CA PHE A 215 -15.49 2.18 -3.54
C PHE A 215 -15.30 3.70 -3.63
N LYS A 216 -16.22 4.48 -3.06
CA LYS A 216 -16.12 5.94 -2.99
C LYS A 216 -14.86 6.38 -2.23
N LEU A 217 -14.60 5.83 -1.03
CA LEU A 217 -13.44 6.16 -0.22
C LEU A 217 -12.12 5.72 -0.88
N ILE A 218 -12.06 4.49 -1.39
CA ILE A 218 -10.89 3.95 -2.10
C ILE A 218 -10.53 4.84 -3.29
N ASN A 219 -11.52 5.22 -4.09
CA ASN A 219 -11.31 6.06 -5.25
C ASN A 219 -10.88 7.47 -4.88
N TYR A 220 -11.38 8.00 -3.77
CA TYR A 220 -10.98 9.32 -3.28
C TYR A 220 -9.47 9.34 -2.97
N ILE A 221 -8.98 8.34 -2.25
CA ILE A 221 -7.55 8.18 -1.94
C ILE A 221 -6.74 7.97 -3.23
N PHE A 222 -7.23 7.12 -4.15
CA PHE A 222 -6.54 6.85 -5.42
C PHE A 222 -6.41 8.10 -6.29
N LEU A 223 -7.42 8.94 -6.35
CA LEU A 223 -7.37 10.21 -7.08
C LEU A 223 -6.43 11.21 -6.39
N LEU A 224 -6.46 11.30 -5.06
CA LEU A 224 -5.56 12.15 -4.30
C LEU A 224 -4.09 11.82 -4.62
N ILE A 225 -3.69 10.55 -4.53
CA ILE A 225 -2.31 10.16 -4.82
C ILE A 225 -1.91 10.34 -6.29
N SER A 226 -2.89 10.44 -7.20
CA SER A 226 -2.63 10.78 -8.59
C SER A 226 -2.29 12.24 -8.82
N ASP A 227 -2.78 13.12 -7.96
CA ASP A 227 -2.63 14.59 -8.10
C ASP A 227 -1.52 15.15 -7.21
N VAL A 228 -1.12 14.42 -6.16
CA VAL A 228 -0.10 14.87 -5.22
C VAL A 228 1.30 14.83 -5.84
N GLY A 229 2.02 15.95 -5.76
CA GLY A 229 3.45 16.00 -6.02
C GLY A 229 4.21 15.45 -4.81
N MET A 230 4.98 14.37 -4.99
CA MET A 230 5.73 13.73 -3.91
C MET A 230 7.05 13.19 -4.40
N ASP A 231 8.06 13.19 -3.52
CA ASP A 231 9.27 12.38 -3.73
C ASP A 231 8.98 10.93 -3.39
N ASP A 232 8.70 10.13 -4.41
CA ASP A 232 8.36 8.70 -4.29
C ASP A 232 9.56 7.81 -4.59
N SER A 233 10.76 8.23 -4.22
CA SER A 233 12.00 7.46 -4.47
C SER A 233 11.97 6.07 -3.82
N ASP A 234 11.17 5.89 -2.78
CA ASP A 234 10.98 4.62 -2.07
C ASP A 234 9.77 3.81 -2.55
N GLY A 235 9.00 4.31 -3.52
CA GLY A 235 7.88 3.58 -4.14
C GLY A 235 6.62 3.46 -3.29
N GLY A 236 6.42 4.33 -2.31
CA GLY A 236 5.26 4.32 -1.42
C GLY A 236 3.92 4.47 -2.16
N LEU A 237 3.87 5.30 -3.22
CA LEU A 237 2.69 5.43 -4.06
C LEU A 237 2.31 4.13 -4.77
N ALA A 238 3.30 3.36 -5.22
CA ALA A 238 3.05 2.08 -5.86
C ALA A 238 2.46 1.06 -4.86
N ILE A 239 2.95 1.04 -3.62
CA ILE A 239 2.42 0.18 -2.55
C ILE A 239 0.95 0.54 -2.25
N LEU A 240 0.65 1.84 -2.12
CA LEU A 240 -0.71 2.31 -1.86
C LEU A 240 -1.66 2.04 -3.04
N ALA A 241 -1.18 2.22 -4.28
CA ALA A 241 -1.93 1.91 -5.48
C ALA A 241 -2.22 0.42 -5.63
N GLU A 242 -1.26 -0.46 -5.34
CA GLU A 242 -1.47 -1.92 -5.34
C GLU A 242 -2.49 -2.32 -4.27
N ARG A 243 -2.41 -1.74 -3.06
CA ARG A 243 -3.40 -1.98 -2.02
C ARG A 243 -4.80 -1.54 -2.44
N THR A 244 -4.91 -0.40 -3.11
CA THR A 244 -6.18 0.08 -3.70
C THR A 244 -6.72 -0.90 -4.73
N TYR A 245 -5.84 -1.43 -5.58
CA TYR A 245 -6.20 -2.41 -6.61
C TYR A 245 -6.72 -3.72 -5.99
N GLU A 246 -6.06 -4.24 -4.96
CA GLU A 246 -6.53 -5.42 -4.22
C GLU A 246 -7.95 -5.22 -3.65
N LEU A 247 -8.22 -4.04 -3.08
CA LEU A 247 -9.55 -3.71 -2.56
C LEU A 247 -10.59 -3.61 -3.69
N TRP A 248 -10.25 -3.07 -4.85
CA TRP A 248 -11.14 -3.09 -6.01
C TRP A 248 -11.48 -4.51 -6.47
N LEU A 249 -10.52 -5.45 -6.43
CA LEU A 249 -10.78 -6.86 -6.72
C LEU A 249 -11.78 -7.46 -5.74
N GLU A 250 -11.60 -7.20 -4.45
CA GLU A 250 -12.51 -7.67 -3.39
C GLU A 250 -13.93 -7.12 -3.58
N LEU A 251 -14.05 -5.83 -3.95
CA LEU A 251 -15.35 -5.21 -4.26
C LEU A 251 -16.01 -5.85 -5.48
N LEU A 252 -15.25 -6.15 -6.53
CA LEU A 252 -15.76 -6.79 -7.74
C LEU A 252 -16.13 -8.26 -7.49
N GLU A 253 -15.43 -8.97 -6.63
CA GLU A 253 -15.79 -10.34 -6.27
C GLU A 253 -17.13 -10.41 -5.54
N ASN A 254 -17.38 -9.49 -4.61
CA ASN A 254 -18.53 -9.54 -3.70
C ASN A 254 -19.72 -8.65 -4.13
N GLY A 255 -19.50 -7.67 -5.00
CA GLY A 255 -20.52 -6.71 -5.44
C GLY A 255 -21.59 -7.32 -6.33
N THR A 256 -22.79 -6.73 -6.29
CA THR A 256 -23.91 -7.04 -7.19
C THR A 256 -23.63 -6.57 -8.62
N SER A 257 -24.41 -7.05 -9.61
CA SER A 257 -24.28 -6.62 -11.00
C SER A 257 -24.47 -5.11 -11.17
N ASP A 258 -25.40 -4.50 -10.43
CA ASP A 258 -25.64 -3.06 -10.51
C ASP A 258 -24.45 -2.26 -9.95
N GLU A 259 -23.87 -2.70 -8.82
CA GLU A 259 -22.67 -2.09 -8.24
C GLU A 259 -21.46 -2.22 -9.17
N LYS A 260 -21.25 -3.41 -9.75
CA LYS A 260 -20.19 -3.63 -10.76
C LYS A 260 -20.36 -2.71 -11.98
N GLN A 261 -21.60 -2.49 -12.41
CA GLN A 261 -21.89 -1.58 -13.52
C GLN A 261 -21.50 -0.14 -13.17
N GLU A 262 -21.79 0.32 -11.95
CA GLU A 262 -21.40 1.65 -11.48
C GLU A 262 -19.88 1.79 -11.40
N MET A 263 -19.20 0.78 -10.83
CA MET A 263 -17.74 0.71 -10.79
C MET A 263 -17.11 0.75 -12.18
N PHE A 264 -17.64 -0.03 -13.13
CA PHE A 264 -17.16 0.00 -14.52
C PHE A 264 -17.31 1.38 -15.17
N CYS A 265 -18.41 2.07 -14.94
CA CYS A 265 -18.62 3.42 -15.46
C CYS A 265 -17.60 4.40 -14.90
N TRP A 266 -17.30 4.30 -13.61
CA TRP A 266 -16.29 5.12 -12.96
C TRP A 266 -14.90 4.86 -13.56
N PHE A 267 -14.45 3.60 -13.65
CA PHE A 267 -13.17 3.23 -14.26
C PHE A 267 -13.05 3.71 -15.71
N LYS A 268 -14.09 3.49 -16.53
CA LYS A 268 -14.13 3.99 -17.92
C LYS A 268 -13.92 5.50 -18.00
N THR A 269 -14.56 6.25 -17.11
CA THR A 269 -14.46 7.72 -17.06
C THR A 269 -13.04 8.15 -16.72
N HIS A 270 -12.41 7.54 -15.72
CA HIS A 270 -11.09 7.92 -15.23
C HIS A 270 -9.95 7.41 -16.11
N LEU A 271 -10.12 6.30 -16.83
CA LEU A 271 -9.15 5.88 -17.84
C LEU A 271 -8.97 6.95 -18.94
N ASN A 272 -10.03 7.70 -19.23
CA ASN A 272 -10.05 8.78 -20.24
C ASN A 272 -9.56 10.13 -19.69
N GLY A 273 -9.37 10.26 -18.37
CA GLY A 273 -8.98 11.49 -17.69
C GLY A 273 -7.47 11.81 -17.77
N SER A 274 -7.10 12.98 -17.24
CA SER A 274 -5.71 13.37 -17.03
C SER A 274 -5.23 12.77 -15.71
N MET A 275 -4.59 11.62 -15.73
CA MET A 275 -4.05 10.92 -14.56
C MET A 275 -2.59 10.58 -14.81
N ASN A 276 -1.79 10.47 -13.75
CA ASN A 276 -0.45 9.93 -13.81
C ASN A 276 -0.44 8.59 -14.57
N SER A 277 0.51 8.42 -15.49
CA SER A 277 0.58 7.24 -16.38
C SER A 277 0.71 5.93 -15.62
N CYS A 278 1.48 5.91 -14.53
CA CYS A 278 1.67 4.70 -13.71
C CYS A 278 0.37 4.27 -13.00
N LEU A 279 -0.36 5.21 -12.43
CA LEU A 279 -1.64 4.94 -11.77
C LEU A 279 -2.75 4.58 -12.77
N ARG A 280 -2.72 5.15 -13.97
CA ARG A 280 -3.65 4.80 -15.05
C ARG A 280 -3.58 3.32 -15.44
N GLU A 281 -2.40 2.70 -15.32
CA GLU A 281 -2.22 1.27 -15.62
C GLU A 281 -3.06 0.37 -14.70
N TYR A 282 -3.29 0.75 -13.44
CA TYR A 282 -4.18 0.02 -12.53
C TYR A 282 -5.64 0.06 -13.00
N ILE A 283 -6.11 1.23 -13.46
CA ILE A 283 -7.47 1.37 -14.02
C ILE A 283 -7.59 0.57 -15.32
N GLU A 284 -6.58 0.58 -16.18
CA GLU A 284 -6.57 -0.21 -17.39
C GLU A 284 -6.61 -1.70 -17.08
N ARG A 285 -5.78 -2.16 -16.14
CA ARG A 285 -5.68 -3.56 -15.74
C ARG A 285 -7.02 -4.07 -15.23
N ILE A 286 -7.66 -3.36 -14.30
CA ILE A 286 -8.93 -3.79 -13.73
C ILE A 286 -10.06 -3.84 -14.78
N ILE A 287 -10.16 -2.86 -15.68
CA ILE A 287 -11.15 -2.89 -16.76
C ILE A 287 -10.92 -4.11 -17.67
N MET A 288 -9.67 -4.37 -18.07
CA MET A 288 -9.38 -5.39 -19.08
C MET A 288 -9.44 -6.80 -18.51
N GLU A 289 -9.04 -7.00 -17.25
CA GLU A 289 -8.85 -8.32 -16.66
C GLU A 289 -10.07 -8.81 -15.88
N GLU A 290 -10.84 -7.92 -15.22
CA GLU A 290 -11.84 -8.37 -14.25
C GLU A 290 -13.28 -8.37 -14.77
N PHE A 291 -13.68 -7.46 -15.60
CA PHE A 291 -15.05 -7.42 -16.13
C PHE A 291 -15.21 -8.41 -17.30
N GLN A 292 -15.39 -9.69 -17.00
CA GLN A 292 -15.33 -10.77 -18.00
C GLN A 292 -16.71 -11.20 -18.55
N GLU A 293 -17.81 -10.73 -17.96
CA GLU A 293 -19.14 -11.04 -18.41
C GLU A 293 -19.41 -10.47 -19.82
N ASP A 294 -20.19 -11.18 -20.64
CA ASP A 294 -20.46 -10.84 -22.07
C ASP A 294 -20.91 -9.38 -22.26
N GLU A 295 -21.66 -8.83 -21.32
CA GLU A 295 -22.13 -7.45 -21.37
C GLU A 295 -21.00 -6.42 -21.33
N TYR A 296 -19.89 -6.72 -20.64
CA TYR A 296 -18.73 -5.84 -20.57
C TYR A 296 -17.79 -5.99 -21.76
N VAL A 297 -17.76 -7.15 -22.43
CA VAL A 297 -16.88 -7.37 -23.59
C VAL A 297 -17.18 -6.34 -24.68
N GLN A 298 -18.46 -6.12 -25.00
CA GLN A 298 -18.85 -5.12 -26.01
C GLN A 298 -18.51 -3.68 -25.56
N ARG A 299 -18.68 -3.38 -24.28
CA ARG A 299 -18.32 -2.07 -23.71
C ARG A 299 -16.81 -1.83 -23.72
N LYS A 300 -16.01 -2.88 -23.42
CA LYS A 300 -14.55 -2.83 -23.54
C LYS A 300 -14.10 -2.60 -24.98
N MET A 301 -14.72 -3.28 -25.95
CA MET A 301 -14.39 -3.08 -27.36
C MET A 301 -14.60 -1.63 -27.78
N THR A 302 -15.76 -1.04 -27.46
CA THR A 302 -16.05 0.37 -27.74
C THR A 302 -15.02 1.29 -27.07
N LEU A 303 -14.67 1.03 -25.79
CA LEU A 303 -13.65 1.79 -25.07
C LEU A 303 -12.28 1.71 -25.75
N VAL A 304 -11.86 0.52 -26.17
CA VAL A 304 -10.58 0.31 -26.86
C VAL A 304 -10.56 1.01 -28.22
N GLU A 305 -11.67 1.02 -28.97
CA GLU A 305 -11.79 1.80 -30.20
C GLU A 305 -11.63 3.31 -29.94
N GLU A 306 -12.30 3.84 -28.90
CA GLU A 306 -12.13 5.23 -28.47
C GLU A 306 -10.67 5.56 -28.12
N MET A 307 -9.95 4.62 -27.46
CA MET A 307 -8.54 4.80 -27.08
C MET A 307 -7.59 4.73 -28.29
N ILE A 308 -7.88 3.90 -29.29
CA ILE A 308 -7.15 3.86 -30.56
C ILE A 308 -7.29 5.21 -31.27
N GLU A 309 -8.52 5.71 -31.45
CA GLU A 309 -8.79 6.99 -32.11
C GLU A 309 -8.09 8.17 -31.40
N LYS A 310 -8.03 8.15 -30.07
CA LYS A 310 -7.29 9.15 -29.28
C LYS A 310 -5.78 9.04 -29.52
N SER A 311 -5.26 7.80 -29.53
CA SER A 311 -3.84 7.53 -29.74
C SER A 311 -3.38 8.00 -31.12
N GLU A 312 -4.20 7.89 -32.16
CA GLU A 312 -3.89 8.37 -33.50
C GLU A 312 -3.71 9.91 -33.60
N LYS A 313 -4.26 10.66 -32.64
CA LYS A 313 -4.17 12.13 -32.55
C LYS A 313 -2.95 12.62 -31.79
N ILE A 314 -2.12 11.73 -31.24
CA ILE A 314 -0.90 12.09 -30.51
C ILE A 314 0.16 12.64 -31.49
N ASP A 315 0.72 13.79 -31.19
CA ASP A 315 1.69 14.45 -32.07
C ASP A 315 3.01 13.67 -32.20
N SER A 316 3.51 13.10 -31.10
CA SER A 316 4.73 12.30 -31.10
C SER A 316 4.53 10.98 -31.87
N ASP A 317 5.32 10.78 -32.94
CA ASP A 317 5.24 9.58 -33.79
C ASP A 317 5.51 8.28 -33.01
N TRP A 318 6.48 8.30 -32.11
CA TRP A 318 6.77 7.15 -31.24
C TRP A 318 5.63 6.85 -30.26
N SER A 319 5.16 7.87 -29.54
CA SER A 319 4.07 7.72 -28.58
C SER A 319 2.75 7.28 -29.27
N ARG A 320 2.48 7.82 -30.45
CA ARG A 320 1.33 7.43 -31.27
C ARG A 320 1.39 5.95 -31.62
N ARG A 321 2.51 5.48 -32.21
CA ARG A 321 2.69 4.08 -32.60
C ARG A 321 2.60 3.14 -31.40
N TYR A 322 3.25 3.51 -30.30
CA TYR A 322 3.23 2.70 -29.07
C TYR A 322 1.80 2.54 -28.53
N ASN A 323 1.08 3.65 -28.33
CA ASN A 323 -0.27 3.62 -27.76
C ASN A 323 -1.27 2.96 -28.70
N THR A 324 -1.24 3.28 -30.00
CA THR A 324 -2.11 2.61 -31.00
C THR A 324 -1.85 1.10 -31.02
N GLY A 325 -0.59 0.68 -31.00
CA GLY A 325 -0.21 -0.74 -30.95
C GLY A 325 -0.70 -1.44 -29.69
N LYS A 326 -0.51 -0.81 -28.53
CA LYS A 326 -1.00 -1.30 -27.23
C LYS A 326 -2.51 -1.58 -27.27
N TRP A 327 -3.29 -0.60 -27.71
CA TRP A 327 -4.76 -0.73 -27.77
C TRP A 327 -5.23 -1.68 -28.86
N ALA A 328 -4.53 -1.76 -29.99
CA ALA A 328 -4.84 -2.73 -31.04
C ALA A 328 -4.67 -4.18 -30.55
N ILE A 329 -3.63 -4.47 -29.74
CA ILE A 329 -3.45 -5.78 -29.13
C ILE A 329 -4.62 -6.10 -28.18
N ARG A 330 -5.02 -5.15 -27.32
CA ARG A 330 -6.19 -5.32 -26.43
C ARG A 330 -7.47 -5.59 -27.22
N TYR A 331 -7.68 -4.89 -28.33
CA TYR A 331 -8.82 -5.12 -29.23
C TYR A 331 -8.83 -6.54 -29.80
N LEU A 332 -7.67 -7.03 -30.26
CA LEU A 332 -7.54 -8.38 -30.80
C LEU A 332 -7.85 -9.45 -29.73
N SER A 333 -7.34 -9.27 -28.50
CA SER A 333 -7.64 -10.17 -27.40
C SER A 333 -9.14 -10.23 -27.07
N LEU A 334 -9.84 -9.09 -27.09
CA LEU A 334 -11.30 -9.05 -26.89
C LEU A 334 -12.07 -9.72 -28.03
N LEU A 335 -11.59 -9.59 -29.28
CA LEU A 335 -12.16 -10.30 -30.42
C LEU A 335 -11.97 -11.81 -30.33
N GLU A 336 -10.85 -12.27 -29.79
CA GLU A 336 -10.60 -13.71 -29.56
C GLU A 336 -11.60 -14.27 -28.55
N LEU A 337 -11.88 -13.56 -27.48
CA LEU A 337 -12.90 -13.93 -26.47
C LEU A 337 -14.32 -14.02 -27.11
N GLN A 338 -14.67 -13.10 -28.00
CA GLN A 338 -15.95 -13.16 -28.74
C GLN A 338 -15.98 -14.26 -29.79
N SER A 339 -14.82 -14.67 -30.29
CA SER A 339 -14.74 -15.50 -31.51
C SER A 339 -14.48 -16.98 -31.23
N GLU A 340 -14.72 -17.51 -30.04
CA GLU A 340 -14.72 -18.97 -29.84
C GLU A 340 -15.66 -19.75 -30.79
N GLY A 341 -15.80 -19.25 -32.00
CA GLY A 341 -16.53 -19.81 -33.11
C GLY A 341 -16.40 -19.10 -34.46
N ASN A 342 -15.76 -17.93 -34.54
CA ASN A 342 -15.86 -17.13 -35.79
C ASN A 342 -14.50 -16.55 -36.27
N ARG A 343 -13.65 -17.41 -36.86
CA ARG A 343 -12.36 -17.04 -37.49
C ARG A 343 -12.44 -15.89 -38.52
N GLY A 344 -13.61 -15.56 -39.02
CA GLY A 344 -13.81 -14.50 -40.02
C GLY A 344 -13.71 -13.08 -39.46
N LEU A 345 -14.02 -12.88 -38.16
CA LEU A 345 -13.90 -11.58 -37.50
C LEU A 345 -12.43 -11.21 -37.22
N LEU A 346 -11.63 -12.19 -36.81
CA LEU A 346 -10.20 -12.00 -36.59
C LEU A 346 -9.43 -11.57 -37.84
N GLN A 347 -9.75 -12.19 -39.02
CA GLN A 347 -9.11 -11.81 -40.27
C GLN A 347 -9.51 -10.40 -40.76
N LYS A 348 -10.74 -9.95 -40.48
CA LYS A 348 -11.19 -8.59 -40.79
C LYS A 348 -10.46 -7.55 -39.88
N ALA A 349 -10.30 -7.86 -38.61
CA ALA A 349 -9.62 -6.98 -37.66
C ALA A 349 -8.12 -6.86 -37.98
N LEU A 350 -7.43 -7.97 -38.25
CA LEU A 350 -6.03 -7.96 -38.68
C LEU A 350 -5.80 -7.18 -39.97
N GLY A 351 -6.82 -7.14 -40.87
CA GLY A 351 -6.79 -6.29 -42.06
C GLY A 351 -6.90 -4.79 -41.79
N LYS A 352 -7.55 -4.39 -40.69
CA LYS A 352 -7.72 -2.98 -40.27
C LYS A 352 -6.42 -2.37 -39.65
N PHE A 353 -5.56 -3.21 -39.09
CA PHE A 353 -4.31 -2.80 -38.40
C PHE A 353 -3.03 -3.12 -39.19
N ARG A 354 -3.15 -3.57 -40.44
CA ARG A 354 -2.02 -3.70 -41.36
C ARG A 354 -1.71 -2.35 -42.00
N CYS A 355 -0.88 -1.56 -41.33
CA CYS A 355 -0.12 -0.49 -41.94
C CYS A 355 1.35 -0.58 -41.53
#